data_513b37862c8fc165a9e5b35a4beeb274
#
_entry.id   513b37862c8fc165a9e5b35a4beeb274
#
_cell.length_a   1.000
_cell.length_b   1.000
_cell.length_c   1.000
_cell.angle_alpha   90.00
_cell.angle_beta   90.00
_cell.angle_gamma   90.00
#
_symmetry.space_group_name_H-M   'P 1'
#
loop_
_entity.id
_entity.type
_entity.pdbx_description
1 polymer ?
#
loop_
_entity_poly.entity_id
_entity_poly.type
_entity_poly.pdbx_seq_one_letter_code
_entity_poly.pdbx_strand_id
1 'polypeptide(L)'
;MNLATCSPFVNSWEYPGFQGVGCNTIDTNDSANFLAFLQEFYKAISGKNITVSASVPITPWRGADGKPLTNVLEFAKVLDWVNIMNYDIYGSWSDFAGPNSPVDDSCADAKYQFGSAVSAVKVWRAAGFPLKKMVLGVPSYGHSFRVPSSDAFKNGTKELSAYPPFNKTMPVMGGPWDNTTTVDVCGVKQAPGGTWNFRGLVEKGWLDQNGKPAKGIYSRYDSCSRTVSDLVFAKDFTHSWLALPVQRELASHDFL
;
A
#
# COMPACT_ATOMS: atom_id res chain seq x y z
N MET A 1 30.87 21.00 12.98
CA MET A 1 29.53 20.55 13.40
C MET A 1 29.55 19.02 13.41
N ASN A 2 29.60 18.38 14.60
CA ASN A 2 29.46 16.94 14.72
C ASN A 2 27.99 16.61 14.45
N LEU A 3 27.70 15.99 13.32
CA LEU A 3 26.45 15.32 13.09
C LEU A 3 26.40 14.13 14.07
N ALA A 4 25.71 14.32 15.18
CA ALA A 4 25.42 13.21 16.09
C ALA A 4 24.66 12.16 15.26
N THR A 5 25.26 11.00 15.07
CA THR A 5 24.63 9.88 14.38
C THR A 5 23.44 9.42 15.23
N CYS A 6 22.23 9.82 14.84
CA CYS A 6 21.01 9.28 15.41
C CYS A 6 20.84 7.86 14.88
N SER A 7 20.79 6.87 15.76
CA SER A 7 20.51 5.49 15.38
C SER A 7 18.99 5.28 15.37
N PRO A 8 18.36 5.12 14.20
CA PRO A 8 16.92 4.86 14.14
C PRO A 8 16.63 3.43 14.60
N PHE A 9 15.58 3.25 15.39
CA PHE A 9 14.97 1.96 15.67
C PHE A 9 13.59 1.92 14.99
N VAL A 10 13.43 1.04 14.03
CA VAL A 10 12.16 0.83 13.33
C VAL A 10 11.54 -0.47 13.81
N ASN A 11 10.34 -0.39 14.36
CA ASN A 11 9.57 -1.58 14.71
C ASN A 11 8.79 -2.07 13.48
N SER A 12 9.04 -3.32 13.10
CA SER A 12 8.41 -3.98 11.95
C SER A 12 7.30 -4.94 12.34
N TRP A 13 6.80 -4.93 13.57
CA TRP A 13 5.56 -5.62 13.89
C TRP A 13 4.37 -4.77 13.45
N GLU A 14 4.06 -4.83 12.20
CA GLU A 14 3.17 -3.90 11.50
C GLU A 14 1.70 -4.11 11.87
N TYR A 15 1.32 -5.33 12.27
CA TYR A 15 -0.06 -5.77 12.37
C TYR A 15 -0.45 -6.35 13.75
N PRO A 16 -0.16 -5.69 14.90
CA PRO A 16 -0.68 -6.15 16.19
C PRO A 16 -2.20 -6.28 16.17
N GLY A 17 -2.70 -7.43 16.59
CA GLY A 17 -4.13 -7.73 16.69
C GLY A 17 -4.81 -8.16 15.38
N PHE A 18 -4.06 -8.35 14.28
CA PHE A 18 -4.60 -8.97 13.07
C PHE A 18 -3.51 -9.66 12.21
N GLN A 19 -3.96 -10.51 11.28
CA GLN A 19 -3.09 -11.48 10.61
C GLN A 19 -1.91 -10.83 9.86
N GLY A 20 -2.11 -9.71 9.17
CA GLY A 20 -1.07 -9.17 8.30
C GLY A 20 -0.66 -10.16 7.20
N VAL A 21 0.65 -10.24 6.95
CA VAL A 21 1.23 -11.17 5.97
C VAL A 21 1.81 -12.37 6.70
N GLY A 22 1.58 -13.59 6.19
CA GLY A 22 2.11 -14.84 6.74
C GLY A 22 1.14 -15.58 7.64
N CYS A 23 1.67 -16.42 8.55
CA CYS A 23 0.92 -17.29 9.46
C CYS A 23 1.06 -16.85 10.92
N ASN A 24 0.90 -15.58 11.18
CA ASN A 24 1.04 -15.02 12.52
C ASN A 24 -0.07 -15.53 13.45
N THR A 25 0.30 -15.86 14.68
CA THR A 25 -0.67 -16.06 15.75
C THR A 25 -1.21 -14.70 16.17
N ILE A 26 -2.52 -14.59 16.28
CA ILE A 26 -3.21 -13.36 16.70
C ILE A 26 -3.65 -13.54 18.14
N ASP A 27 -3.31 -12.57 19.00
CA ASP A 27 -3.83 -12.46 20.35
C ASP A 27 -4.62 -11.15 20.52
N THR A 28 -5.70 -11.20 21.27
CA THR A 28 -6.53 -10.03 21.56
C THR A 28 -5.78 -8.93 22.31
N ASN A 29 -4.69 -9.29 23.00
CA ASN A 29 -3.83 -8.37 23.76
C ASN A 29 -2.63 -7.84 22.96
N ASP A 30 -2.46 -8.24 21.69
CA ASP A 30 -1.28 -7.86 20.89
C ASP A 30 -0.99 -6.37 20.93
N SER A 31 -1.97 -5.52 20.69
CA SER A 31 -1.78 -4.07 20.72
C SER A 31 -1.44 -3.54 22.12
N ALA A 32 -2.01 -4.10 23.18
CA ALA A 32 -1.67 -3.74 24.56
C ALA A 32 -0.25 -4.19 24.91
N ASN A 33 0.12 -5.41 24.53
CA ASN A 33 1.48 -5.95 24.73
C ASN A 33 2.52 -5.15 23.93
N PHE A 34 2.17 -4.76 22.70
CA PHE A 34 3.02 -3.89 21.89
C PHE A 34 3.26 -2.52 22.54
N LEU A 35 2.21 -1.90 23.08
CA LEU A 35 2.35 -0.65 23.84
C LEU A 35 3.24 -0.84 25.08
N ALA A 36 3.02 -1.89 25.86
CA ALA A 36 3.84 -2.18 27.04
C ALA A 36 5.31 -2.38 26.66
N PHE A 37 5.59 -3.14 25.61
CA PHE A 37 6.96 -3.30 25.08
C PHE A 37 7.58 -1.95 24.70
N LEU A 38 6.87 -1.11 23.96
CA LEU A 38 7.36 0.21 23.55
C LEU A 38 7.63 1.12 24.76
N GLN A 39 6.79 1.07 25.78
CA GLN A 39 6.99 1.84 27.01
C GLN A 39 8.24 1.42 27.78
N GLU A 40 8.49 0.12 27.92
CA GLU A 40 9.71 -0.40 28.55
C GLU A 40 10.95 -0.11 27.71
N PHE A 41 10.83 -0.28 26.40
CA PHE A 41 11.93 0.06 25.46
C PHE A 41 12.27 1.55 25.55
N TYR A 42 11.27 2.44 25.54
CA TYR A 42 11.48 3.88 25.65
C TYR A 42 12.20 4.27 26.94
N LYS A 43 11.84 3.63 28.09
CA LYS A 43 12.57 3.81 29.35
C LYS A 43 14.02 3.36 29.26
N ALA A 44 14.25 2.20 28.64
CA ALA A 44 15.60 1.62 28.50
C ALA A 44 16.56 2.44 27.63
N ILE A 45 16.01 3.20 26.66
CA ILE A 45 16.78 4.08 25.77
C ILE A 45 16.83 5.54 26.25
N SER A 46 16.22 5.86 27.40
CA SER A 46 16.21 7.21 27.96
C SER A 46 17.63 7.77 28.07
N GLY A 47 17.82 9.01 27.60
CA GLY A 47 19.14 9.68 27.55
C GLY A 47 20.05 9.22 26.39
N LYS A 48 19.64 8.26 25.56
CA LYS A 48 20.34 7.84 24.35
C LYS A 48 19.80 8.63 23.13
N ASN A 49 20.66 8.89 22.16
CA ASN A 49 20.26 9.53 20.90
C ASN A 49 19.68 8.47 19.93
N ILE A 50 18.50 7.92 20.27
CA ILE A 50 17.79 6.91 19.49
C ILE A 50 16.41 7.44 19.16
N THR A 51 16.01 7.38 17.90
CA THR A 51 14.64 7.64 17.45
C THR A 51 13.89 6.34 17.25
N VAL A 52 12.61 6.30 17.63
CA VAL A 52 11.76 5.11 17.56
C VAL A 52 10.59 5.37 16.63
N SER A 53 10.47 4.57 15.59
CA SER A 53 9.33 4.63 14.68
C SER A 53 8.67 3.26 14.50
N ALA A 54 7.45 3.26 14.02
CA ALA A 54 6.73 2.04 13.67
C ALA A 54 6.12 2.15 12.27
N SER A 55 6.22 1.09 11.48
CA SER A 55 5.43 0.92 10.28
C SER A 55 4.02 0.50 10.68
N VAL A 56 3.02 1.15 10.09
CA VAL A 56 1.62 0.96 10.52
C VAL A 56 0.69 0.88 9.30
N PRO A 57 -0.41 0.11 9.41
CA PRO A 57 -1.41 0.07 8.35
C PRO A 57 -2.17 1.40 8.25
N ILE A 58 -3.00 1.51 7.22
CA ILE A 58 -3.85 2.69 6.98
C ILE A 58 -4.91 2.94 8.06
N THR A 59 -5.16 1.97 8.93
CA THR A 59 -6.03 2.10 10.11
C THR A 59 -5.21 1.90 11.38
N PRO A 60 -5.60 2.49 12.52
CA PRO A 60 -5.01 2.16 13.80
C PRO A 60 -5.02 0.66 14.09
N TRP A 61 -4.07 0.20 14.91
CA TRP A 61 -3.98 -1.20 15.33
C TRP A 61 -5.29 -1.69 15.94
N ARG A 62 -5.51 -3.00 15.93
CA ARG A 62 -6.76 -3.57 16.46
C ARG A 62 -6.69 -3.76 17.97
N GLY A 63 -7.77 -3.37 18.63
CA GLY A 63 -8.01 -3.68 20.04
C GLY A 63 -8.50 -5.11 20.27
N ALA A 64 -8.77 -5.44 21.52
CA ALA A 64 -9.27 -6.76 21.92
C ALA A 64 -10.62 -7.13 21.30
N ASP A 65 -11.39 -6.15 20.86
CA ASP A 65 -12.67 -6.33 20.15
C ASP A 65 -12.49 -6.56 18.63
N GLY A 66 -11.26 -6.65 18.17
CA GLY A 66 -10.91 -6.82 16.74
C GLY A 66 -11.14 -5.58 15.87
N LYS A 67 -11.54 -4.44 16.45
CA LYS A 67 -11.75 -3.17 15.73
C LYS A 67 -10.52 -2.26 15.86
N PRO A 68 -10.34 -1.31 14.92
CA PRO A 68 -9.30 -0.31 15.08
C PRO A 68 -9.42 0.46 16.39
N LEU A 69 -8.28 0.67 17.05
CA LEU A 69 -8.21 1.46 18.27
C LEU A 69 -8.70 2.90 18.01
N THR A 70 -9.57 3.38 18.86
CA THR A 70 -10.08 4.76 18.83
C THR A 70 -9.21 5.73 19.63
N ASN A 71 -8.22 5.21 20.38
CA ASN A 71 -7.26 6.01 21.14
C ASN A 71 -5.86 5.38 21.06
N VAL A 72 -4.90 6.11 20.48
CA VAL A 72 -3.50 5.72 20.33
C VAL A 72 -2.54 6.75 20.94
N LEU A 73 -3.04 7.62 21.82
CA LEU A 73 -2.25 8.68 22.47
C LEU A 73 -1.03 8.15 23.22
N GLU A 74 -1.16 7.01 23.89
CA GLU A 74 -0.05 6.43 24.66
C GLU A 74 1.07 5.94 23.75
N PHE A 75 0.76 5.43 22.55
CA PHE A 75 1.76 5.12 21.53
C PHE A 75 2.46 6.39 21.04
N ALA A 76 1.72 7.47 20.84
CA ALA A 76 2.29 8.74 20.39
C ALA A 76 3.27 9.38 21.40
N LYS A 77 3.25 8.96 22.68
CA LYS A 77 4.20 9.40 23.71
C LYS A 77 5.56 8.70 23.59
N VAL A 78 5.58 7.47 23.06
CA VAL A 78 6.76 6.59 23.01
C VAL A 78 7.31 6.37 21.60
N LEU A 79 6.59 6.81 20.58
CA LEU A 79 7.04 6.82 19.19
C LEU A 79 7.36 8.26 18.75
N ASP A 80 8.46 8.41 18.03
CA ASP A 80 8.83 9.69 17.41
C ASP A 80 7.94 9.96 16.20
N TRP A 81 7.68 8.93 15.37
CA TRP A 81 6.72 8.98 14.26
C TRP A 81 6.19 7.59 13.89
N VAL A 82 5.14 7.56 13.09
CA VAL A 82 4.65 6.36 12.40
C VAL A 82 4.81 6.50 10.89
N ASN A 83 5.14 5.38 10.23
CA ASN A 83 5.20 5.29 8.78
C ASN A 83 3.93 4.58 8.30
N ILE A 84 2.96 5.34 7.81
CA ILE A 84 1.68 4.81 7.35
C ILE A 84 1.92 4.14 5.98
N MET A 85 1.68 2.84 5.91
CA MET A 85 1.81 2.02 4.71
C MET A 85 0.60 2.21 3.79
N ASN A 86 0.54 3.39 3.11
CA ASN A 86 -0.53 3.70 2.15
C ASN A 86 -0.23 3.06 0.80
N TYR A 87 -0.15 1.74 0.77
CA TYR A 87 0.05 0.92 -0.42
C TYR A 87 -0.52 -0.48 -0.19
N ASP A 88 -0.54 -1.29 -1.24
CA ASP A 88 -1.18 -2.59 -1.26
C ASP A 88 -2.69 -2.52 -0.93
N ILE A 89 -3.32 -1.40 -1.35
CA ILE A 89 -4.76 -1.21 -1.15
C ILE A 89 -5.55 -2.15 -2.06
N TYR A 90 -5.08 -2.34 -3.29
CA TYR A 90 -5.60 -3.32 -4.24
C TYR A 90 -4.48 -4.24 -4.72
N GLY A 91 -4.80 -5.52 -4.86
CA GLY A 91 -3.89 -6.55 -5.34
C GLY A 91 -4.65 -7.82 -5.70
N SER A 92 -3.96 -8.94 -5.86
CA SER A 92 -4.55 -10.23 -6.21
C SER A 92 -5.63 -10.72 -5.22
N TRP A 93 -5.65 -10.18 -4.01
CA TRP A 93 -6.64 -10.45 -2.95
C TRP A 93 -7.92 -9.63 -3.07
N SER A 94 -7.93 -8.53 -3.81
CA SER A 94 -9.10 -7.66 -3.96
C SER A 94 -10.14 -8.24 -4.94
N ASP A 95 -11.38 -7.74 -4.92
CA ASP A 95 -12.43 -8.18 -5.83
C ASP A 95 -12.42 -7.44 -7.17
N PHE A 96 -11.75 -6.29 -7.19
CA PHE A 96 -11.62 -5.44 -8.36
C PHE A 96 -10.17 -5.02 -8.54
N ALA A 97 -9.77 -4.80 -9.77
CA ALA A 97 -8.53 -4.08 -10.04
C ALA A 97 -8.70 -2.62 -9.57
N GLY A 98 -7.64 -2.05 -9.01
CA GLY A 98 -7.72 -0.71 -8.45
C GLY A 98 -6.34 -0.13 -8.13
N PRO A 99 -6.28 1.11 -7.62
CA PRO A 99 -5.04 1.81 -7.36
C PRO A 99 -4.26 1.18 -6.19
N ASN A 100 -2.95 0.98 -6.38
CA ASN A 100 -2.07 0.45 -5.34
C ASN A 100 -1.96 1.38 -4.12
N SER A 101 -1.89 2.70 -4.37
CA SER A 101 -1.66 3.73 -3.35
C SER A 101 -2.48 4.98 -3.66
N PRO A 102 -3.81 4.93 -3.45
CA PRO A 102 -4.65 6.09 -3.72
C PRO A 102 -4.37 7.23 -2.75
N VAL A 103 -4.36 8.45 -3.28
CA VAL A 103 -4.30 9.67 -2.47
C VAL A 103 -5.63 9.92 -1.79
N ASP A 104 -6.72 9.79 -2.53
CA ASP A 104 -8.09 9.90 -2.03
C ASP A 104 -8.95 8.81 -2.68
N ASP A 105 -9.98 8.35 -2.01
CA ASP A 105 -10.96 7.39 -2.49
C ASP A 105 -12.41 7.83 -2.21
N SER A 106 -12.60 9.01 -1.60
CA SER A 106 -13.92 9.52 -1.21
C SER A 106 -14.84 9.84 -2.40
N CYS A 107 -14.28 10.03 -3.57
CA CYS A 107 -15.00 10.27 -4.84
C CYS A 107 -15.30 8.97 -5.62
N ALA A 108 -14.83 7.81 -5.15
CA ALA A 108 -15.23 6.52 -5.70
C ALA A 108 -16.55 6.05 -5.05
N ASP A 109 -17.26 5.15 -5.73
CA ASP A 109 -18.40 4.48 -5.11
C ASP A 109 -17.97 3.77 -3.81
N ALA A 110 -18.85 3.72 -2.81
CA ALA A 110 -18.54 3.16 -1.49
C ALA A 110 -17.96 1.75 -1.52
N LYS A 111 -18.34 0.93 -2.50
CA LYS A 111 -17.81 -0.43 -2.70
C LYS A 111 -16.34 -0.47 -3.16
N TYR A 112 -15.77 0.67 -3.53
CA TYR A 112 -14.38 0.82 -3.97
C TYR A 112 -13.56 1.67 -2.99
N GLN A 113 -14.11 2.04 -1.83
CA GLN A 113 -13.43 2.82 -0.82
C GLN A 113 -12.73 1.89 0.19
N PHE A 114 -11.58 1.32 -0.22
CA PHE A 114 -10.80 0.42 0.66
C PHE A 114 -9.75 1.15 1.49
N GLY A 115 -9.59 2.43 1.28
CA GLY A 115 -8.68 3.31 1.99
C GLY A 115 -7.76 4.09 1.07
N SER A 116 -7.21 5.18 1.60
CA SER A 116 -6.39 6.15 0.89
C SER A 116 -5.48 6.90 1.86
N ALA A 117 -4.54 7.69 1.35
CA ALA A 117 -3.70 8.57 2.16
C ALA A 117 -4.55 9.51 3.03
N VAL A 118 -5.56 10.15 2.42
CA VAL A 118 -6.46 11.09 3.11
C VAL A 118 -7.24 10.37 4.21
N SER A 119 -7.86 9.23 3.92
CA SER A 119 -8.63 8.47 4.90
C SER A 119 -7.74 7.94 6.03
N ALA A 120 -6.52 7.47 5.72
CA ALA A 120 -5.57 6.98 6.71
C ALA A 120 -5.16 8.08 7.71
N VAL A 121 -4.73 9.24 7.19
CA VAL A 121 -4.37 10.38 8.06
C VAL A 121 -5.54 10.81 8.93
N LYS A 122 -6.76 10.83 8.36
CA LYS A 122 -7.98 11.19 9.09
C LYS A 122 -8.26 10.26 10.26
N VAL A 123 -8.19 8.94 10.07
CA VAL A 123 -8.52 7.97 11.14
C VAL A 123 -7.42 7.91 12.20
N TRP A 124 -6.14 7.99 11.83
CA TRP A 124 -5.03 8.05 12.78
C TRP A 124 -5.09 9.33 13.65
N ARG A 125 -5.40 10.49 13.00
CA ARG A 125 -5.60 11.75 13.73
C ARG A 125 -6.79 11.67 14.68
N ALA A 126 -7.91 11.11 14.24
CA ALA A 126 -9.11 10.94 15.06
C ALA A 126 -8.83 10.05 16.27
N ALA A 127 -7.96 9.05 16.14
CA ALA A 127 -7.48 8.23 17.25
C ALA A 127 -6.44 8.93 18.14
N GLY A 128 -6.10 10.19 17.89
CA GLY A 128 -5.24 11.01 18.72
C GLY A 128 -3.75 11.01 18.35
N PHE A 129 -3.35 10.38 17.24
CA PHE A 129 -1.94 10.47 16.80
C PHE A 129 -1.66 11.85 16.21
N PRO A 130 -0.56 12.55 16.60
CA PRO A 130 -0.27 13.89 16.10
C PRO A 130 0.15 13.91 14.64
N LEU A 131 -0.43 14.80 13.83
CA LEU A 131 -0.09 14.93 12.39
C LEU A 131 1.41 15.07 12.13
N LYS A 132 2.11 15.88 12.94
CA LYS A 132 3.56 16.11 12.81
C LYS A 132 4.43 14.87 13.04
N LYS A 133 3.84 13.79 13.52
CA LYS A 133 4.47 12.48 13.75
C LYS A 133 4.00 11.42 12.75
N MET A 134 3.29 11.79 11.69
CA MET A 134 2.85 10.89 10.64
C MET A 134 3.70 11.09 9.39
N VAL A 135 4.18 9.99 8.83
CA VAL A 135 4.88 9.92 7.55
C VAL A 135 4.09 8.99 6.64
N LEU A 136 3.80 9.42 5.43
CA LEU A 136 3.13 8.58 4.43
C LEU A 136 4.16 7.77 3.65
N GLY A 137 3.99 6.46 3.62
CA GLY A 137 4.73 5.58 2.76
C GLY A 137 4.24 5.67 1.31
N VAL A 138 5.17 5.67 0.37
CA VAL A 138 4.91 5.72 -1.07
C VAL A 138 5.58 4.52 -1.73
N PRO A 139 4.82 3.66 -2.46
CA PRO A 139 5.38 2.50 -3.11
C PRO A 139 6.13 2.89 -4.40
N SER A 140 7.22 2.20 -4.70
CA SER A 140 7.91 2.27 -5.99
C SER A 140 7.51 1.14 -6.94
N TYR A 141 6.35 0.54 -6.72
CA TYR A 141 5.80 -0.59 -7.46
C TYR A 141 4.29 -0.48 -7.61
N GLY A 142 3.73 -1.29 -8.50
CA GLY A 142 2.30 -1.46 -8.68
C GLY A 142 1.92 -2.92 -8.90
N HIS A 143 0.61 -3.20 -8.88
CA HIS A 143 0.06 -4.54 -9.11
C HIS A 143 -0.57 -4.66 -10.48
N SER A 144 -0.41 -5.81 -11.12
CA SER A 144 -1.05 -6.15 -12.38
C SER A 144 -2.21 -7.13 -12.16
N PHE A 145 -3.23 -6.99 -12.99
CA PHE A 145 -4.47 -7.75 -12.91
C PHE A 145 -4.84 -8.27 -14.30
N ARG A 146 -5.42 -9.47 -14.36
CA ARG A 146 -5.95 -10.02 -15.59
C ARG A 146 -7.42 -9.61 -15.76
N VAL A 147 -7.64 -8.53 -16.50
CA VAL A 147 -8.97 -7.99 -16.76
C VAL A 147 -9.49 -8.52 -18.09
N PRO A 148 -10.71 -9.10 -18.15
CA PRO A 148 -11.35 -9.46 -19.41
C PRO A 148 -11.53 -8.23 -20.31
N SER A 149 -11.42 -8.41 -21.63
CA SER A 149 -11.59 -7.28 -22.58
C SER A 149 -12.96 -6.64 -22.52
N SER A 150 -14.00 -7.42 -22.20
CA SER A 150 -15.36 -6.93 -21.97
C SER A 150 -15.46 -5.92 -20.83
N ASP A 151 -14.59 -6.00 -19.83
CA ASP A 151 -14.67 -5.21 -18.61
C ASP A 151 -13.59 -4.10 -18.54
N ALA A 152 -12.61 -4.18 -19.46
CA ALA A 152 -11.48 -3.27 -19.48
C ALA A 152 -11.86 -1.82 -19.81
N PHE A 153 -12.93 -1.62 -20.54
CA PHE A 153 -13.39 -0.31 -20.99
C PHE A 153 -14.80 0.00 -20.47
N LYS A 154 -15.08 1.28 -20.26
CA LYS A 154 -16.46 1.73 -20.04
C LYS A 154 -17.31 1.41 -21.26
N ASN A 155 -18.53 0.91 -21.05
CA ASN A 155 -19.45 0.49 -22.11
C ASN A 155 -19.52 1.51 -23.26
N GLY A 156 -19.24 1.05 -24.48
CA GLY A 156 -19.31 1.85 -25.69
C GLY A 156 -18.21 2.89 -25.89
N THR A 157 -17.16 2.87 -25.06
CA THR A 157 -16.06 3.84 -25.12
C THR A 157 -14.69 3.15 -25.26
N LYS A 158 -13.65 3.96 -25.46
CA LYS A 158 -12.23 3.55 -25.35
C LYS A 158 -11.59 4.01 -24.03
N GLU A 159 -12.39 4.50 -23.09
CA GLU A 159 -11.91 4.90 -21.77
C GLU A 159 -11.82 3.68 -20.85
N LEU A 160 -10.69 3.50 -20.18
CA LEU A 160 -10.50 2.40 -19.25
C LEU A 160 -11.46 2.50 -18.06
N SER A 161 -12.03 1.35 -17.67
CA SER A 161 -12.79 1.22 -16.43
C SER A 161 -11.89 1.52 -15.23
N ALA A 162 -12.41 2.19 -14.19
CA ALA A 162 -11.63 2.54 -13.01
C ALA A 162 -11.34 1.33 -12.11
N TYR A 163 -12.37 0.50 -11.90
CA TYR A 163 -12.33 -0.66 -10.99
C TYR A 163 -12.94 -1.88 -11.68
N PRO A 164 -12.32 -2.37 -12.78
CA PRO A 164 -12.86 -3.52 -13.48
C PRO A 164 -12.71 -4.79 -12.64
N PRO A 165 -13.65 -5.75 -12.73
CA PRO A 165 -13.44 -7.09 -12.21
C PRO A 165 -12.31 -7.77 -12.95
N PHE A 166 -11.62 -8.68 -12.29
CA PHE A 166 -10.49 -9.41 -12.88
C PHE A 166 -10.54 -10.90 -12.55
N ASN A 167 -9.83 -11.70 -13.34
CA ASN A 167 -9.79 -13.14 -13.15
C ASN A 167 -8.72 -13.53 -12.11
N LYS A 168 -9.15 -13.82 -10.88
CA LYS A 168 -8.28 -14.24 -9.76
C LYS A 168 -7.68 -15.65 -9.95
N THR A 169 -8.28 -16.51 -10.77
CA THR A 169 -7.83 -17.89 -10.94
C THR A 169 -6.63 -18.03 -11.87
N MET A 170 -6.30 -16.97 -12.58
CA MET A 170 -5.19 -16.92 -13.51
C MET A 170 -4.16 -15.86 -13.04
N PRO A 171 -3.14 -16.27 -12.27
CA PRO A 171 -2.12 -15.36 -11.78
C PRO A 171 -1.44 -14.62 -12.93
N VAL A 172 -1.16 -13.35 -12.73
CA VAL A 172 -0.39 -12.53 -13.65
C VAL A 172 1.05 -12.49 -13.17
N MET A 173 1.98 -12.81 -14.06
CA MET A 173 3.41 -12.69 -13.74
C MET A 173 3.76 -11.23 -13.52
N GLY A 174 4.56 -10.97 -12.51
CA GLY A 174 5.16 -9.67 -12.22
C GLY A 174 6.45 -9.43 -13.00
N GLY A 175 7.25 -8.50 -12.51
CA GLY A 175 8.59 -8.24 -13.02
C GLY A 175 9.53 -9.44 -12.84
N PRO A 176 10.78 -9.34 -13.33
CA PRO A 176 11.74 -10.46 -13.29
C PRO A 176 11.99 -11.06 -11.90
N TRP A 177 11.74 -10.30 -10.85
CA TRP A 177 11.89 -10.69 -9.46
C TRP A 177 10.59 -11.23 -8.82
N ASP A 178 9.45 -11.15 -9.50
CA ASP A 178 8.12 -11.64 -9.06
C ASP A 178 7.45 -12.48 -10.17
N ASN A 179 8.19 -13.39 -10.78
CA ASN A 179 7.71 -14.22 -11.88
C ASN A 179 7.74 -15.72 -11.59
N THR A 180 8.06 -16.10 -10.35
CA THR A 180 8.16 -17.50 -9.94
C THR A 180 7.21 -17.82 -8.81
N THR A 181 6.75 -19.07 -8.76
CA THR A 181 6.03 -19.57 -7.61
C THR A 181 7.01 -19.79 -6.46
N THR A 182 6.67 -19.30 -5.28
CA THR A 182 7.45 -19.47 -4.06
C THR A 182 6.67 -20.25 -3.01
N VAL A 183 7.35 -20.73 -1.98
CA VAL A 183 6.71 -21.27 -0.78
C VAL A 183 6.98 -20.27 0.34
N ASP A 184 5.93 -19.79 0.99
CA ASP A 184 6.06 -18.83 2.08
C ASP A 184 6.54 -19.50 3.39
N VAL A 185 6.76 -18.71 4.42
CA VAL A 185 7.19 -19.18 5.74
C VAL A 185 6.19 -20.11 6.42
N CYS A 186 4.96 -20.15 5.94
CA CYS A 186 3.88 -21.01 6.42
C CYS A 186 3.80 -22.35 5.66
N GLY A 187 4.68 -22.55 4.68
CA GLY A 187 4.64 -23.72 3.79
C GLY A 187 3.56 -23.65 2.70
N VAL A 188 2.92 -22.50 2.52
CA VAL A 188 1.89 -22.31 1.51
C VAL A 188 2.52 -21.86 0.19
N LYS A 189 2.15 -22.54 -0.88
CA LYS A 189 2.60 -22.23 -2.23
C LYS A 189 1.93 -20.93 -2.71
N GLN A 190 2.74 -19.92 -2.96
CA GLN A 190 2.31 -18.62 -3.45
C GLN A 190 2.54 -18.52 -4.96
N ALA A 191 1.50 -18.13 -5.68
CA ALA A 191 1.62 -17.77 -7.09
C ALA A 191 2.40 -16.44 -7.23
N PRO A 192 2.92 -16.10 -8.45
CA PRO A 192 3.46 -14.77 -8.70
C PRO A 192 2.48 -13.67 -8.27
N GLY A 193 2.98 -12.65 -7.58
CA GLY A 193 2.14 -11.57 -7.01
C GLY A 193 1.67 -10.55 -8.04
N GLY A 194 2.20 -10.59 -9.26
CA GLY A 194 1.89 -9.63 -10.31
C GLY A 194 2.49 -8.26 -10.07
N THR A 195 3.54 -8.16 -9.26
CA THR A 195 4.14 -6.89 -8.85
C THR A 195 5.18 -6.41 -9.86
N TRP A 196 5.09 -5.14 -10.24
CA TRP A 196 5.98 -4.49 -11.18
C TRP A 196 6.59 -3.23 -10.58
N ASN A 197 7.90 -3.05 -10.74
CA ASN A 197 8.54 -1.77 -10.50
C ASN A 197 8.65 -0.97 -11.81
N PHE A 198 8.90 0.33 -11.70
CA PHE A 198 9.01 1.24 -12.84
C PHE A 198 10.06 0.78 -13.86
N ARG A 199 11.23 0.35 -13.38
CA ARG A 199 12.30 -0.14 -14.23
C ARG A 199 11.88 -1.33 -15.09
N GLY A 200 11.19 -2.30 -14.50
CA GLY A 200 10.70 -3.47 -15.23
C GLY A 200 9.72 -3.11 -16.34
N LEU A 201 8.89 -2.08 -16.14
CA LEU A 201 7.96 -1.59 -17.16
C LEU A 201 8.68 -0.91 -18.33
N VAL A 202 9.73 -0.14 -18.03
CA VAL A 202 10.58 0.48 -19.05
C VAL A 202 11.36 -0.59 -19.84
N GLU A 203 11.95 -1.57 -19.16
CA GLU A 203 12.66 -2.69 -19.78
C GLU A 203 11.76 -3.56 -20.68
N LYS A 204 10.47 -3.68 -20.32
CA LYS A 204 9.45 -4.33 -21.17
C LYS A 204 8.99 -3.46 -22.35
N GLY A 205 9.38 -2.21 -22.40
CA GLY A 205 8.95 -1.26 -23.43
C GLY A 205 7.47 -0.85 -23.29
N TRP A 206 6.88 -0.98 -22.10
CA TRP A 206 5.51 -0.53 -21.84
C TRP A 206 5.46 0.94 -21.48
N LEU A 207 6.51 1.44 -20.83
CA LEU A 207 6.70 2.86 -20.55
C LEU A 207 8.04 3.33 -21.11
N ASP A 208 8.14 4.62 -21.41
CA ASP A 208 9.43 5.27 -21.62
C ASP A 208 10.08 5.67 -20.28
N GLN A 209 11.30 6.20 -20.31
CA GLN A 209 12.04 6.63 -19.11
C GLN A 209 11.36 7.78 -18.34
N ASN A 210 10.41 8.47 -18.96
CA ASN A 210 9.61 9.53 -18.34
C ASN A 210 8.25 9.03 -17.82
N GLY A 211 7.98 7.73 -17.91
CA GLY A 211 6.72 7.12 -17.51
C GLY A 211 5.58 7.33 -18.49
N LYS A 212 5.88 7.71 -19.75
CA LYS A 212 4.86 7.85 -20.78
C LYS A 212 4.57 6.48 -21.39
N PRO A 213 3.27 6.11 -21.57
CA PRO A 213 2.89 4.85 -22.19
C PRO A 213 3.41 4.71 -23.63
N ALA A 214 3.87 3.53 -23.97
CA ALA A 214 4.28 3.18 -25.33
C ALA A 214 3.08 3.16 -26.29
N LYS A 215 3.34 3.21 -27.59
CA LYS A 215 2.29 3.14 -28.61
C LYS A 215 1.49 1.84 -28.49
N GLY A 216 0.16 1.96 -28.40
CA GLY A 216 -0.76 0.83 -28.27
C GLY A 216 -1.10 0.48 -26.81
N ILE A 217 -0.54 1.16 -25.85
CA ILE A 217 -0.92 1.06 -24.43
C ILE A 217 -2.03 2.08 -24.16
N TYR A 218 -3.15 1.62 -23.60
CA TYR A 218 -4.20 2.51 -23.11
C TYR A 218 -3.86 2.93 -21.70
N SER A 219 -3.93 4.23 -21.43
CA SER A 219 -3.60 4.79 -20.13
C SER A 219 -4.74 5.64 -19.61
N ARG A 220 -5.01 5.57 -18.33
CA ARG A 220 -5.97 6.40 -17.63
C ARG A 220 -5.33 7.00 -16.40
N TYR A 221 -5.41 8.31 -16.27
CA TYR A 221 -5.18 9.00 -15.01
C TYR A 221 -6.50 9.15 -14.26
N ASP A 222 -6.53 8.73 -13.01
CA ASP A 222 -7.66 8.93 -12.11
C ASP A 222 -7.41 10.13 -11.20
N SER A 223 -8.20 11.18 -11.36
CA SER A 223 -8.02 12.45 -10.64
C SER A 223 -8.37 12.36 -9.16
N CYS A 224 -9.17 11.37 -8.76
CA CYS A 224 -9.51 11.12 -7.37
C CYS A 224 -8.39 10.43 -6.63
N SER A 225 -8.05 9.23 -7.08
CA SER A 225 -6.96 8.45 -6.49
C SER A 225 -5.58 9.01 -6.81
N ARG A 226 -5.50 9.93 -7.81
CA ARG A 226 -4.25 10.49 -8.36
C ARG A 226 -3.27 9.40 -8.79
N THR A 227 -3.79 8.36 -9.40
CA THR A 227 -3.02 7.22 -9.88
C THR A 227 -3.19 7.03 -11.38
N VAL A 228 -2.22 6.38 -12.02
CA VAL A 228 -2.30 5.95 -13.43
C VAL A 228 -2.59 4.46 -13.49
N SER A 229 -3.46 4.11 -14.41
CA SER A 229 -3.75 2.74 -14.80
C SER A 229 -3.44 2.56 -16.27
N ASP A 230 -2.59 1.59 -16.59
CA ASP A 230 -2.19 1.26 -17.96
C ASP A 230 -2.71 -0.13 -18.34
N LEU A 231 -3.35 -0.24 -19.50
CA LEU A 231 -3.79 -1.51 -20.07
C LEU A 231 -2.84 -1.94 -21.18
N VAL A 232 -2.18 -3.06 -20.95
CA VAL A 232 -1.30 -3.72 -21.90
C VAL A 232 -2.04 -4.88 -22.57
N PHE A 233 -2.19 -4.85 -23.89
CA PHE A 233 -2.68 -5.99 -24.67
C PHE A 233 -1.53 -6.96 -24.91
N ALA A 234 -1.47 -8.06 -24.18
CA ALA A 234 -0.54 -9.14 -24.52
C ALA A 234 -1.03 -9.87 -25.78
N LYS A 235 -0.10 -10.27 -26.66
CA LYS A 235 -0.41 -10.98 -27.93
C LYS A 235 -1.18 -12.30 -27.71
N ASP A 236 -1.23 -12.82 -26.51
CA ASP A 236 -1.81 -14.12 -26.14
C ASP A 236 -3.19 -14.04 -25.50
N PHE A 237 -4.04 -13.07 -25.89
CA PHE A 237 -5.40 -12.89 -25.38
C PHE A 237 -5.54 -12.63 -23.86
N THR A 238 -4.46 -12.28 -23.20
CA THR A 238 -4.46 -11.98 -21.77
C THR A 238 -4.18 -10.50 -21.54
N HIS A 239 -5.18 -9.78 -21.07
CA HIS A 239 -5.05 -8.36 -20.76
C HIS A 239 -4.46 -8.21 -19.37
N SER A 240 -3.33 -7.52 -19.26
CA SER A 240 -2.77 -7.13 -17.96
C SER A 240 -3.09 -5.66 -17.70
N TRP A 241 -3.89 -5.41 -16.69
CA TRP A 241 -4.17 -4.07 -16.17
C TRP A 241 -3.18 -3.77 -15.06
N LEU A 242 -2.55 -2.63 -15.10
CA LEU A 242 -1.48 -2.26 -14.19
C LEU A 242 -1.81 -0.92 -13.54
N ALA A 243 -1.96 -0.93 -12.24
CA ALA A 243 -2.12 0.29 -11.45
C ALA A 243 -0.77 0.74 -10.91
N LEU A 244 -0.28 1.87 -11.39
CA LEU A 244 0.97 2.47 -10.93
C LEU A 244 0.67 3.74 -10.12
N PRO A 245 1.33 3.95 -8.98
CA PRO A 245 1.33 5.25 -8.35
C PRO A 245 2.09 6.24 -9.24
N VAL A 246 1.46 7.38 -9.56
CA VAL A 246 2.15 8.48 -10.26
C VAL A 246 2.90 9.31 -9.23
N GLN A 247 4.22 9.21 -9.22
CA GLN A 247 5.07 10.06 -8.39
C GLN A 247 5.07 11.55 -8.80
N ARG A 248 4.38 11.93 -9.87
CA ARG A 248 4.48 13.30 -10.44
C ARG A 248 3.86 14.39 -9.58
N GLU A 249 2.97 14.09 -8.63
CA GLU A 249 2.23 15.12 -7.90
C GLU A 249 2.40 15.13 -6.37
N LEU A 250 3.21 14.23 -5.80
CA LEU A 250 3.51 14.29 -4.36
C LEU A 250 4.37 15.52 -3.97
N ALA A 251 4.86 16.27 -4.95
CA ALA A 251 5.63 17.50 -4.74
C ALA A 251 4.77 18.77 -4.61
N SER A 252 3.46 18.71 -4.83
CA SER A 252 2.58 19.86 -4.64
C SER A 252 2.08 19.91 -3.19
N HIS A 253 2.24 21.07 -2.57
CA HIS A 253 2.14 21.38 -1.14
C HIS A 253 0.72 21.35 -0.53
N ASP A 254 -0.26 20.69 -1.11
CA ASP A 254 -1.68 20.81 -0.71
C ASP A 254 -2.24 19.59 0.05
N PHE A 255 -1.42 18.98 0.94
CA PHE A 255 -1.85 17.85 1.78
C PHE A 255 -2.32 18.24 3.20
N LEU A 256 -2.52 19.52 3.50
CA LEU A 256 -2.96 19.97 4.85
C LEU A 256 -4.15 20.92 4.76
#